data_8a151d84f2dd6b9e90595dd9d84fdc82
#
_entry.id   8a151d84f2dd6b9e90595dd9d84fdc82
#
_cell.length_a   1.000
_cell.length_b   1.000
_cell.length_c   1.000
_cell.angle_alpha   90.00
_cell.angle_beta   90.00
_cell.angle_gamma   90.00
#
_symmetry.space_group_name_H-M   'P 1'
#
loop_
_entity.id
_entity.type
_entity.pdbx_description
1 polymer ?
#
loop_
_entity_poly.entity_id
_entity_poly.type
_entity_poly.pdbx_seq_one_letter_code
_entity_poly.pdbx_strand_id
1 'polypeptide(L)'
;MKLINNDEVSQVLKMADCIRVQEEAFRGLAEYGAVHRPRVDLYYPAEAADSYFRWGSMEGASSHYFAIRMKSDIVSWPKTDDGGWTEEKHCIEPGTYCGLIFLLSTKNG
;
A
#
# COMPACT_ATOMS: atom_id res chain seq x y z
N MET A 1 -5.79 3.75 20.89
CA MET A 1 -5.35 3.20 19.58
C MET A 1 -5.49 1.68 19.64
N LYS A 2 -6.04 1.05 18.61
CA LYS A 2 -6.09 -0.41 18.46
C LYS A 2 -5.05 -0.83 17.41
N LEU A 3 -4.26 -1.84 17.71
CA LEU A 3 -3.35 -2.50 16.75
C LEU A 3 -4.03 -3.78 16.28
N ILE A 4 -4.01 -4.03 14.98
CA ILE A 4 -4.53 -5.25 14.36
C ILE A 4 -3.40 -5.83 13.53
N ASN A 5 -3.02 -7.06 13.81
CA ASN A 5 -1.95 -7.77 13.12
C ASN A 5 -2.48 -8.68 12.00
N ASN A 6 -1.60 -9.28 11.23
CA ASN A 6 -1.97 -10.14 10.10
C ASN A 6 -2.79 -11.36 10.53
N ASP A 7 -2.51 -11.93 11.69
CA ASP A 7 -3.24 -13.11 12.18
C ASP A 7 -4.69 -12.75 12.52
N GLU A 8 -4.92 -11.60 13.14
CA GLU A 8 -6.27 -11.08 13.40
C GLU A 8 -7.01 -10.78 12.10
N VAL A 9 -6.35 -10.16 11.12
CA VAL A 9 -6.93 -9.88 9.80
C VAL A 9 -7.34 -11.18 9.11
N SER A 10 -6.51 -12.21 9.12
CA SER A 10 -6.76 -13.50 8.47
C SER A 10 -8.00 -14.23 9.02
N GLN A 11 -8.32 -13.99 10.29
CA GLN A 11 -9.48 -14.59 10.95
C GLN A 11 -10.81 -13.94 10.55
N VAL A 12 -10.79 -12.65 10.23
CA VAL A 12 -12.02 -11.88 10.02
C VAL A 12 -12.25 -11.46 8.56
N LEU A 13 -11.19 -11.25 7.79
CA LEU A 13 -11.29 -10.74 6.42
C LEU A 13 -11.31 -11.89 5.41
N LYS A 14 -12.40 -12.02 4.67
CA LYS A 14 -12.57 -13.01 3.60
C LYS A 14 -12.42 -12.34 2.23
N MET A 15 -12.00 -13.11 1.21
CA MET A 15 -11.85 -12.59 -0.15
C MET A 15 -13.15 -11.98 -0.70
N ALA A 16 -14.28 -12.58 -0.40
CA ALA A 16 -15.59 -12.06 -0.81
C ALA A 16 -15.86 -10.64 -0.22
N ASP A 17 -15.45 -10.40 1.03
CA ASP A 17 -15.56 -9.08 1.64
C ASP A 17 -14.63 -8.08 0.96
N CYS A 18 -13.40 -8.49 0.62
CA CYS A 18 -12.47 -7.65 -0.11
C CYS A 18 -13.04 -7.22 -1.46
N ILE A 19 -13.60 -8.16 -2.22
CA ILE A 19 -14.23 -7.88 -3.53
C ILE A 19 -15.37 -6.88 -3.35
N ARG A 20 -16.31 -7.17 -2.45
CA ARG A 20 -17.47 -6.32 -2.18
C ARG A 20 -17.08 -4.89 -1.80
N VAL A 21 -16.16 -4.72 -0.84
CA VAL A 21 -15.76 -3.38 -0.41
C VAL A 21 -14.96 -2.62 -1.47
N GLN A 22 -14.22 -3.32 -2.35
CA GLN A 22 -13.55 -2.70 -3.49
C GLN A 22 -14.57 -2.22 -4.53
N GLU A 23 -15.59 -2.99 -4.85
CA GLU A 23 -16.68 -2.56 -5.75
C GLU A 23 -17.40 -1.33 -5.20
N GLU A 24 -17.72 -1.33 -3.90
CA GLU A 24 -18.33 -0.18 -3.23
C GLU A 24 -17.43 1.07 -3.27
N ALA A 25 -16.12 0.89 -3.05
CA ALA A 25 -15.15 1.99 -3.09
C ALA A 25 -15.02 2.60 -4.50
N PHE A 26 -14.92 1.76 -5.55
CA PHE A 26 -14.85 2.24 -6.93
C PHE A 26 -16.15 2.94 -7.35
N ARG A 27 -17.31 2.44 -6.96
CA ARG A 27 -18.59 3.09 -7.18
C ARG A 27 -18.63 4.45 -6.45
N GLY A 28 -18.20 4.48 -5.20
CA GLY A 28 -18.11 5.71 -4.41
C GLY A 28 -17.20 6.77 -5.03
N LEU A 29 -16.10 6.38 -5.68
CA LEU A 29 -15.26 7.32 -6.43
C LEU A 29 -16.01 7.97 -7.60
N ALA A 30 -16.80 7.18 -8.35
CA ALA A 30 -17.59 7.67 -9.47
C ALA A 30 -18.75 8.59 -9.02
N GLU A 31 -19.31 8.33 -7.85
CA GLU A 31 -20.47 9.05 -7.28
C GLU A 31 -20.09 10.15 -6.29
N TYR A 32 -18.80 10.51 -6.21
CA TYR A 32 -18.28 11.51 -5.25
C TYR A 32 -18.51 11.16 -3.76
N GLY A 33 -18.79 9.89 -3.46
CA GLY A 33 -18.91 9.37 -2.09
C GLY A 33 -17.59 8.89 -1.49
N ALA A 34 -16.53 8.88 -2.28
CA ALA A 34 -15.18 8.55 -1.87
C ALA A 34 -14.16 9.46 -2.55
N VAL A 35 -13.01 9.63 -1.92
CA VAL A 35 -11.88 10.41 -2.46
C VAL A 35 -10.58 9.66 -2.24
N HIS A 36 -9.63 9.86 -3.13
CA HIS A 36 -8.29 9.31 -2.94
C HIS A 36 -7.21 10.27 -3.42
N ARG A 37 -6.03 10.13 -2.82
CA ARG A 37 -4.79 10.70 -3.35
C ARG A 37 -3.99 9.58 -4.01
N PRO A 38 -3.51 9.75 -5.25
CA PRO A 38 -2.61 8.82 -5.89
C PRO A 38 -1.37 8.57 -5.06
N ARG A 39 -0.75 7.42 -5.30
CA ARG A 39 0.51 7.06 -4.64
C ARG A 39 1.59 8.11 -4.87
N VAL A 40 2.28 8.45 -3.81
CA VAL A 40 3.47 9.29 -3.82
C VAL A 40 4.64 8.44 -3.34
N ASP A 41 5.71 8.40 -4.12
CA ASP A 41 6.94 7.71 -3.78
C ASP A 41 8.07 8.70 -3.53
N LEU A 42 8.88 8.40 -2.52
CA LEU A 42 10.14 9.06 -2.23
C LEU A 42 11.24 8.02 -2.37
N TYR A 43 12.31 8.38 -3.05
CA TYR A 43 13.49 7.52 -3.26
C TYR A 43 14.70 8.11 -2.57
N TYR A 44 15.49 7.27 -1.93
CA TYR A 44 16.74 7.60 -1.30
C TYR A 44 17.77 6.51 -1.63
N PRO A 45 19.02 6.84 -2.02
CA PRO A 45 20.04 5.84 -2.29
C PRO A 45 20.18 4.85 -1.13
N ALA A 46 20.15 3.56 -1.43
CA ALA A 46 20.39 2.52 -0.44
C ALA A 46 21.88 2.16 -0.37
N GLU A 47 22.25 1.29 0.57
CA GLU A 47 23.65 0.90 0.80
C GLU A 47 24.24 0.10 -0.37
N ALA A 48 23.46 -0.78 -0.99
CA ALA A 48 23.90 -1.54 -2.15
C ALA A 48 23.91 -0.66 -3.41
N ALA A 49 24.92 -0.82 -4.25
CA ALA A 49 25.00 -0.10 -5.50
C ALA A 49 23.76 -0.29 -6.37
N ASP A 50 23.35 0.75 -7.07
CA ASP A 50 22.20 0.76 -7.97
C ASP A 50 20.87 0.35 -7.32
N SER A 51 20.78 0.50 -5.99
CA SER A 51 19.57 0.25 -5.23
C SER A 51 19.10 1.49 -4.48
N TYR A 52 17.80 1.54 -4.19
CA TYR A 52 17.15 2.68 -3.57
C TYR A 52 16.16 2.21 -2.50
N PHE A 53 16.21 2.86 -1.34
CA PHE A 53 15.09 2.85 -0.41
C PHE A 53 13.94 3.61 -1.04
N ARG A 54 12.80 2.97 -1.15
CA ARG A 54 11.57 3.59 -1.61
C ARG A 54 10.56 3.61 -0.48
N TRP A 55 10.09 4.80 -0.15
CA TRP A 55 8.92 5.00 0.70
C TRP A 55 7.73 5.36 -0.17
N GLY A 56 6.61 4.64 -0.03
CA GLY A 56 5.38 4.92 -0.75
C GLY A 56 4.20 5.12 0.20
N SER A 57 3.40 6.14 -0.06
CA SER A 57 2.12 6.33 0.63
C SER A 57 0.99 6.57 -0.36
N MET A 58 -0.21 6.20 0.05
CA MET A 58 -1.46 6.49 -0.65
C MET A 58 -2.58 6.64 0.38
N GLU A 59 -3.46 7.57 0.13
CA GLU A 59 -4.53 7.92 1.05
C GLU A 59 -5.89 7.94 0.37
N GLY A 60 -6.92 7.69 1.17
CA GLY A 60 -8.29 7.81 0.71
C GLY A 60 -9.29 7.87 1.85
N ALA A 61 -10.46 8.37 1.55
CA ALA A 61 -11.58 8.40 2.49
C ALA A 61 -12.85 7.87 1.84
N SER A 62 -13.60 7.10 2.59
CA SER A 62 -14.92 6.56 2.23
C SER A 62 -15.66 6.15 3.50
N SER A 63 -16.99 6.27 3.49
CA SER A 63 -17.86 5.72 4.54
C SER A 63 -17.45 6.06 5.97
N HIS A 64 -17.10 7.31 6.25
CA HIS A 64 -16.70 7.82 7.56
C HIS A 64 -15.31 7.41 8.06
N TYR A 65 -14.47 6.85 7.17
CA TYR A 65 -13.10 6.54 7.49
C TYR A 65 -12.15 7.18 6.50
N PHE A 66 -10.98 7.57 7.01
CA PHE A 66 -9.83 7.98 6.24
C PHE A 66 -8.71 6.96 6.49
N ALA A 67 -8.09 6.47 5.43
CA ALA A 67 -7.00 5.52 5.54
C ALA A 67 -5.73 6.06 4.90
N ILE A 68 -4.59 5.81 5.56
CA ILE A 68 -3.25 6.02 5.00
C ILE A 68 -2.59 4.64 4.92
N ARG A 69 -2.26 4.20 3.72
CA ARG A 69 -1.41 3.04 3.51
C ARG A 69 0.01 3.49 3.25
N MET A 70 0.94 2.97 4.02
CA MET A 70 2.37 3.24 3.89
C MET A 70 3.12 1.93 3.69
N LYS A 71 4.15 1.96 2.87
CA LYS A 71 5.08 0.84 2.73
C LYS A 71 6.49 1.32 2.37
N SER A 72 7.47 0.54 2.75
CA SER A 72 8.86 0.73 2.34
C SER A 72 9.39 -0.51 1.64
N ASP A 73 10.24 -0.30 0.65
CA ASP A 73 10.96 -1.35 -0.08
C ASP A 73 12.41 -0.91 -0.29
N ILE A 74 13.30 -1.86 -0.51
CA ILE A 74 14.53 -1.62 -1.26
C ILE A 74 14.27 -2.08 -2.68
N VAL A 75 14.56 -1.25 -3.66
CA VAL A 75 14.32 -1.55 -5.09
C VAL A 75 15.57 -1.33 -5.92
N SER A 76 15.70 -2.09 -6.97
CA SER A 76 16.69 -1.90 -8.03
C SER A 76 16.06 -2.14 -9.39
N TRP A 77 16.70 -1.65 -10.45
CA TRP A 77 16.23 -1.82 -11.83
C TRP A 77 17.34 -2.40 -12.69
N PRO A 78 17.67 -3.70 -12.55
CA PRO A 78 18.64 -4.33 -13.42
C PRO A 78 18.16 -4.38 -14.88
N LYS A 79 19.13 -4.34 -15.80
CA LYS A 79 18.85 -4.58 -17.22
C LYS A 79 18.54 -6.06 -17.44
N THR A 80 17.57 -6.31 -18.30
CA THR A 80 17.24 -7.63 -18.79
C THR A 80 18.07 -8.00 -20.03
N ASP A 81 18.18 -9.29 -20.35
CA ASP A 81 18.98 -9.78 -21.50
C ASP A 81 18.49 -9.24 -22.85
N ASP A 82 17.23 -8.89 -22.95
CA ASP A 82 16.63 -8.26 -24.14
C ASP A 82 16.85 -6.74 -24.21
N GLY A 83 17.61 -6.17 -23.26
CA GLY A 83 17.93 -4.75 -23.18
C GLY A 83 16.84 -3.89 -22.51
N GLY A 84 15.81 -4.51 -21.99
CA GLY A 84 14.80 -3.86 -21.16
C GLY A 84 15.27 -3.62 -19.73
N TRP A 85 14.33 -3.26 -18.87
CA TRP A 85 14.52 -3.07 -17.43
C TRP A 85 13.46 -3.84 -16.66
N THR A 86 13.82 -4.39 -15.52
CA THR A 86 12.87 -4.99 -14.57
C THR A 86 12.99 -4.32 -13.23
N GLU A 87 11.89 -4.27 -12.45
CA GLU A 87 11.94 -3.84 -11.05
C GLU A 87 12.14 -5.06 -10.16
N GLU A 88 13.21 -5.08 -9.41
CA GLU A 88 13.44 -6.04 -8.33
C GLU A 88 13.17 -5.39 -6.99
N LYS A 89 12.49 -6.13 -6.12
CA LYS A 89 12.20 -5.74 -4.74
C LYS A 89 12.94 -6.66 -3.79
N HIS A 90 13.67 -6.03 -2.89
CA HIS A 90 14.43 -6.74 -1.88
C HIS A 90 13.68 -6.67 -0.55
N CYS A 91 13.53 -7.81 0.10
CA CYS A 91 12.94 -7.96 1.42
C CYS A 91 13.77 -8.93 2.26
N ILE A 92 13.68 -8.80 3.59
CA ILE A 92 14.44 -9.66 4.52
C ILE A 92 14.06 -11.13 4.31
N GLU A 93 12.76 -11.40 4.18
CA GLU A 93 12.23 -12.73 3.89
C GLU A 93 11.46 -12.68 2.57
N PRO A 94 11.65 -13.65 1.65
CA PRO A 94 10.96 -13.66 0.36
C PRO A 94 9.44 -13.51 0.50
N GLY A 95 8.88 -12.54 -0.23
CA GLY A 95 7.45 -12.24 -0.20
C GLY A 95 6.96 -11.42 1.00
N THR A 96 7.84 -11.11 1.97
CA THR A 96 7.47 -10.32 3.15
C THR A 96 7.89 -8.87 2.97
N TYR A 97 6.91 -7.98 2.91
CA TYR A 97 7.11 -6.53 2.74
C TYR A 97 6.52 -5.76 3.91
N CYS A 98 7.27 -4.78 4.41
CA CYS A 98 6.75 -3.88 5.43
C CYS A 98 5.61 -3.04 4.87
N GLY A 99 4.50 -2.98 5.59
CA GLY A 99 3.37 -2.15 5.24
C GLY A 99 2.51 -1.87 6.46
N LEU A 100 2.05 -0.63 6.57
CA LEU A 100 1.17 -0.18 7.64
C LEU A 100 -0.04 0.51 7.04
N ILE A 101 -1.19 0.33 7.67
CA ILE A 101 -2.40 1.07 7.36
C ILE A 101 -2.85 1.77 8.65
N PHE A 102 -2.92 3.10 8.59
CA PHE A 102 -3.60 3.89 9.62
C PHE A 102 -5.03 4.13 9.18
N LEU A 103 -5.95 3.88 10.09
CA LEU A 103 -7.36 4.14 9.89
C LEU A 103 -7.81 5.17 10.93
N LEU A 104 -8.38 6.27 10.44
CA LEU A 104 -8.91 7.36 11.24
C LEU A 104 -10.41 7.53 10.99
N SER A 105 -11.14 7.92 12.02
CA SER A 105 -12.54 8.27 11.87
C SER A 105 -12.67 9.68 11.31
N THR A 106 -13.44 9.87 10.26
CA THR A 106 -13.74 11.23 9.74
C THR A 106 -14.75 11.99 10.58
N LYS A 107 -15.29 11.36 11.64
CA LYS A 107 -16.22 12.01 12.58
C LYS A 107 -15.53 12.82 13.65
N ASN A 108 -14.33 12.40 14.05
CA ASN A 108 -13.62 13.00 15.19
C ASN A 108 -12.09 13.04 15.05
N GLY A 109 -11.55 12.63 13.91
CA GLY A 109 -10.10 12.64 13.64
C GLY A 109 -9.39 11.42 14.23
#